data_bf724329151e1825643413d1b20ac6bf
#
_entry.id   bf724329151e1825643413d1b20ac6bf
#
_cell.length_a   1.000
_cell.length_b   1.000
_cell.length_c   1.000
_cell.angle_alpha   90.00
_cell.angle_beta   90.00
_cell.angle_gamma   90.00
#
_symmetry.space_group_name_H-M   'P 1'
#
loop_
_entity.id
_entity.type
_entity.pdbx_description
1 polymer ?
#
loop_
_entity_poly.entity_id
_entity_poly.type
_entity_poly.pdbx_seq_one_letter_code
_entity_poly.pdbx_strand_id
1 'polypeptide(L)'
;MEMIVRALRLAGRDLFTGRMLSLVLWPMGLALLFWGVLAWGFGGAWKAVLVDLLAATPMRDLAIWAGAEWLLPYSAIFFLILLWLPAVYVTALLVTSLALMPSIVTFVAGRDYPALECRRGGTVVGSVTNGVWALLLYILAWVVTLPLWLFAPVGFLASLALNTWLNQRLFLYDALSEHADAGELRALRKEGGWQVYALSGLLSLLHLVPVLNLLAPVYMGLAFGHYALARVKAVRGSDA
;
A
#
# COMPACT_ATOMS: atom_id res chain seq x y z
N MET A 1 -20.41 14.30 2.68
CA MET A 1 -19.65 14.10 3.94
C MET A 1 -20.12 12.88 4.73
N GLU A 2 -21.40 12.68 4.88
CA GLU A 2 -21.97 11.54 5.64
C GLU A 2 -21.48 10.17 5.16
N MET A 3 -21.42 9.98 3.85
CA MET A 3 -20.97 8.73 3.24
C MET A 3 -19.51 8.42 3.55
N ILE A 4 -18.65 9.44 3.57
CA ILE A 4 -17.22 9.30 3.95
C ILE A 4 -17.10 8.87 5.42
N VAL A 5 -17.77 9.60 6.32
CA VAL A 5 -17.74 9.30 7.77
C VAL A 5 -18.29 7.90 8.05
N ARG A 6 -19.36 7.51 7.36
CA ARG A 6 -19.91 6.15 7.46
C ARG A 6 -18.91 5.10 6.99
N ALA A 7 -18.27 5.31 5.84
CA ALA A 7 -17.28 4.38 5.29
C ALA A 7 -16.09 4.21 6.25
N LEU A 8 -15.55 5.31 6.80
CA LEU A 8 -14.45 5.27 7.77
C LEU A 8 -14.84 4.54 9.07
N ARG A 9 -16.05 4.79 9.59
CA ARG A 9 -16.54 4.11 10.80
C ARG A 9 -16.68 2.61 10.58
N LEU A 10 -17.29 2.20 9.46
CA LEU A 10 -17.48 0.79 9.13
C LEU A 10 -16.13 0.10 8.88
N ALA A 11 -15.20 0.75 8.20
CA ALA A 11 -13.85 0.27 8.02
C ALA A 11 -13.13 0.05 9.35
N GLY A 12 -13.26 0.98 10.31
CA GLY A 12 -12.72 0.83 11.66
C GLY A 12 -13.29 -0.36 12.42
N ARG A 13 -14.61 -0.57 12.33
CA ARG A 13 -15.28 -1.73 12.93
C ARG A 13 -14.76 -3.05 12.33
N ASP A 14 -14.59 -3.10 11.02
CA ASP A 14 -14.27 -4.32 10.29
C ASP A 14 -12.78 -4.65 10.35
N LEU A 15 -11.92 -3.65 10.51
CA LEU A 15 -10.45 -3.81 10.63
C LEU A 15 -10.08 -4.78 11.75
N PHE A 16 -10.77 -4.71 12.88
CA PHE A 16 -10.49 -5.56 14.06
C PHE A 16 -11.16 -6.93 14.00
N THR A 17 -11.76 -7.32 12.87
CA THR A 17 -12.23 -8.69 12.69
C THR A 17 -11.06 -9.64 12.43
N GLY A 18 -11.13 -10.88 12.96
CA GLY A 18 -10.06 -11.86 12.78
C GLY A 18 -9.70 -12.10 11.31
N ARG A 19 -10.70 -12.05 10.39
CA ARG A 19 -10.48 -12.19 8.95
C ARG A 19 -9.67 -11.06 8.37
N MET A 20 -9.90 -9.81 8.78
CA MET A 20 -9.15 -8.65 8.27
C MET A 20 -7.76 -8.57 8.89
N LEU A 21 -7.62 -8.87 10.18
CA LEU A 21 -6.31 -8.97 10.82
C LEU A 21 -5.45 -10.08 10.20
N SER A 22 -6.03 -11.20 9.82
CA SER A 22 -5.28 -12.26 9.12
C SER A 22 -4.74 -11.80 7.77
N LEU A 23 -5.44 -10.91 7.03
CA LEU A 23 -4.93 -10.34 5.77
C LEU A 23 -3.68 -9.47 5.95
N VAL A 24 -3.43 -8.97 7.16
CA VAL A 24 -2.18 -8.26 7.51
C VAL A 24 -1.11 -9.25 7.96
N LEU A 25 -1.47 -10.18 8.84
CA LEU A 25 -0.50 -10.99 9.56
C LEU A 25 0.09 -12.14 8.73
N TRP A 26 -0.74 -12.83 7.92
CA TRP A 26 -0.23 -13.98 7.16
C TRP A 26 0.80 -13.60 6.06
N PRO A 27 0.63 -12.49 5.29
CA PRO A 27 1.66 -12.08 4.32
C PRO A 27 2.96 -11.67 5.00
N MET A 28 2.88 -11.05 6.19
CA MET A 28 4.08 -10.74 6.98
C MET A 28 4.78 -12.01 7.46
N GLY A 29 4.01 -12.97 7.98
CA GLY A 29 4.55 -14.27 8.39
C GLY A 29 5.21 -15.01 7.22
N LEU A 30 4.58 -14.99 6.05
CA LEU A 30 5.13 -15.61 4.84
C LEU A 30 6.41 -14.89 4.36
N ALA A 31 6.42 -13.56 4.37
CA ALA A 31 7.59 -12.78 3.99
C ALA A 31 8.76 -13.01 4.97
N LEU A 32 8.49 -13.03 6.27
CA LEU A 32 9.48 -13.34 7.30
C LEU A 32 10.04 -14.75 7.13
N LEU A 33 9.19 -15.73 6.88
CA LEU A 33 9.62 -17.11 6.63
C LEU A 33 10.49 -17.20 5.38
N PHE A 34 10.06 -16.60 4.27
CA PHE A 34 10.78 -16.59 3.01
C PHE A 34 12.18 -15.97 3.15
N TRP A 35 12.24 -14.75 3.68
CA TRP A 35 13.50 -14.05 3.88
C TRP A 35 14.36 -14.65 4.99
N GLY A 36 13.75 -15.28 6.00
CA GLY A 36 14.43 -16.04 7.04
C GLY A 36 15.14 -17.27 6.50
N VAL A 37 14.48 -18.06 5.64
CA VAL A 37 15.07 -19.20 4.95
C VAL A 37 16.22 -18.77 4.02
N LEU A 38 16.03 -17.66 3.28
CA LEU A 38 17.09 -17.11 2.45
C LEU A 38 18.28 -16.62 3.27
N ALA A 39 18.03 -15.94 4.38
CA ALA A 39 19.09 -15.48 5.28
C ALA A 39 19.84 -16.66 5.93
N TRP A 40 19.14 -17.74 6.26
CA TRP A 40 19.77 -18.95 6.79
C TRP A 40 20.66 -19.64 5.74
N GLY A 41 20.19 -19.77 4.49
CA GLY A 41 20.95 -20.44 3.41
C GLY A 41 22.07 -19.58 2.83
N PHE A 42 21.84 -18.28 2.67
CA PHE A 42 22.73 -17.36 1.93
C PHE A 42 23.35 -16.25 2.79
N GLY A 43 22.96 -16.11 4.06
CA GLY A 43 23.41 -15.00 4.92
C GLY A 43 24.92 -14.93 5.08
N GLY A 44 25.61 -16.08 5.10
CA GLY A 44 27.07 -16.13 5.12
C GLY A 44 27.69 -15.54 3.85
N ALA A 45 27.16 -15.90 2.68
CA ALA A 45 27.63 -15.39 1.39
C ALA A 45 27.34 -13.88 1.28
N TRP A 46 26.14 -13.44 1.64
CA TRP A 46 25.79 -12.00 1.63
C TRP A 46 26.67 -11.18 2.56
N LYS A 47 26.95 -11.70 3.76
CA LYS A 47 27.90 -11.07 4.69
C LYS A 47 29.29 -10.94 4.08
N ALA A 48 29.82 -11.99 3.45
CA ALA A 48 31.14 -11.96 2.82
C ALA A 48 31.20 -10.89 1.71
N VAL A 49 30.24 -10.89 0.80
CA VAL A 49 30.12 -9.88 -0.27
C VAL A 49 30.07 -8.45 0.31
N LEU A 50 29.31 -8.26 1.40
CA LEU A 50 29.17 -6.93 2.00
C LEU A 50 30.46 -6.49 2.72
N VAL A 51 31.16 -7.40 3.38
CA VAL A 51 32.47 -7.13 3.98
C VAL A 51 33.48 -6.74 2.90
N ASP A 52 33.53 -7.47 1.78
CA ASP A 52 34.41 -7.15 0.65
C ASP A 52 34.07 -5.79 0.04
N LEU A 53 32.77 -5.51 -0.12
CA LEU A 53 32.31 -4.21 -0.63
C LEU A 53 32.69 -3.06 0.30
N LEU A 54 32.49 -3.22 1.60
CA LEU A 54 32.88 -2.23 2.61
C LEU A 54 34.40 -2.05 2.67
N ALA A 55 35.15 -3.13 2.53
CA ALA A 55 36.62 -3.11 2.49
C ALA A 55 37.19 -2.41 1.24
N ALA A 56 36.40 -2.34 0.15
CA ALA A 56 36.75 -1.59 -1.06
C ALA A 56 36.43 -0.10 -0.97
N THR A 57 35.79 0.35 0.13
CA THR A 57 35.44 1.76 0.34
C THR A 57 36.42 2.45 1.28
N PRO A 58 36.45 3.80 1.35
CA PRO A 58 37.22 4.57 2.33
C PRO A 58 36.89 4.24 3.80
N MET A 59 35.78 3.51 4.05
CA MET A 59 35.41 3.05 5.39
C MET A 59 36.46 2.13 6.01
N ARG A 60 37.18 1.34 5.20
CA ARG A 60 38.30 0.50 5.67
C ARG A 60 39.43 1.35 6.19
N ASP A 61 39.85 2.35 5.40
CA ASP A 61 40.97 3.21 5.78
C ASP A 61 40.65 4.02 7.05
N LEU A 62 39.40 4.45 7.19
CA LEU A 62 38.88 5.11 8.37
C LEU A 62 38.90 4.16 9.60
N ALA A 63 38.49 2.91 9.40
CA ALA A 63 38.48 1.89 10.45
C ALA A 63 39.91 1.54 10.91
N ILE A 64 40.86 1.44 9.98
CA ILE A 64 42.30 1.23 10.28
C ILE A 64 42.85 2.41 11.08
N TRP A 65 42.58 3.64 10.58
CA TRP A 65 43.04 4.86 11.25
C TRP A 65 42.49 4.97 12.69
N ALA A 66 41.26 4.53 12.92
CA ALA A 66 40.60 4.53 14.21
C ALA A 66 40.95 3.31 15.09
N GLY A 67 41.75 2.34 14.62
CA GLY A 67 42.02 1.08 15.31
C GLY A 67 40.77 0.19 15.48
N ALA A 68 39.77 0.35 14.61
CA ALA A 68 38.44 -0.23 14.72
C ALA A 68 38.09 -1.21 13.56
N GLU A 69 39.11 -1.85 12.97
CA GLU A 69 38.92 -2.84 11.87
C GLU A 69 37.97 -3.99 12.25
N TRP A 70 37.95 -4.36 13.53
CA TRP A 70 37.06 -5.38 14.06
C TRP A 70 35.56 -5.04 13.91
N LEU A 71 35.22 -3.77 13.66
CA LEU A 71 33.82 -3.32 13.41
C LEU A 71 33.34 -3.66 12.01
N LEU A 72 34.20 -3.89 11.02
CA LEU A 72 33.79 -4.15 9.64
C LEU A 72 32.81 -5.33 9.50
N PRO A 73 33.03 -6.49 10.14
CA PRO A 73 32.07 -7.60 10.08
C PRO A 73 30.73 -7.28 10.74
N TYR A 74 30.74 -6.44 11.78
CA TYR A 74 29.50 -6.03 12.48
C TYR A 74 28.75 -4.97 11.70
N SER A 75 29.45 -4.04 11.04
CA SER A 75 28.80 -3.08 10.13
C SER A 75 28.16 -3.78 8.94
N ALA A 76 28.77 -4.84 8.39
CA ALA A 76 28.15 -5.65 7.35
C ALA A 76 26.84 -6.31 7.85
N ILE A 77 26.82 -6.86 9.06
CA ILE A 77 25.59 -7.41 9.66
C ILE A 77 24.53 -6.31 9.84
N PHE A 78 24.92 -5.13 10.31
CA PHE A 78 24.04 -3.99 10.48
C PHE A 78 23.40 -3.58 9.14
N PHE A 79 24.19 -3.44 8.07
CA PHE A 79 23.68 -3.13 6.74
C PHE A 79 22.79 -4.26 6.17
N LEU A 80 23.11 -5.53 6.44
CA LEU A 80 22.23 -6.64 6.06
C LEU A 80 20.87 -6.53 6.74
N ILE A 81 20.81 -6.25 8.02
CA ILE A 81 19.55 -6.07 8.75
C ILE A 81 18.79 -4.85 8.18
N LEU A 82 19.49 -3.75 7.92
CA LEU A 82 18.93 -2.53 7.36
C LEU A 82 18.31 -2.75 5.97
N LEU A 83 18.88 -3.64 5.15
CA LEU A 83 18.33 -4.03 3.85
C LEU A 83 17.24 -5.11 3.97
N TRP A 84 17.39 -6.03 4.91
CA TRP A 84 16.47 -7.13 5.11
C TRP A 84 15.08 -6.68 5.58
N LEU A 85 15.01 -5.73 6.51
CA LEU A 85 13.74 -5.20 7.02
C LEU A 85 12.86 -4.60 5.93
N PRO A 86 13.36 -3.67 5.07
CA PRO A 86 12.58 -3.18 3.93
C PRO A 86 12.22 -4.27 2.93
N ALA A 87 13.10 -5.25 2.69
CA ALA A 87 12.83 -6.35 1.78
C ALA A 87 11.67 -7.22 2.27
N VAL A 88 11.64 -7.58 3.56
CA VAL A 88 10.51 -8.26 4.20
C VAL A 88 9.24 -7.45 4.07
N TYR A 89 9.30 -6.16 4.39
CA TYR A 89 8.15 -5.25 4.34
C TYR A 89 7.58 -5.12 2.93
N VAL A 90 8.43 -4.86 1.93
CA VAL A 90 8.01 -4.75 0.52
C VAL A 90 7.41 -6.07 0.02
N THR A 91 8.01 -7.20 0.37
CA THR A 91 7.47 -8.53 0.01
C THR A 91 6.09 -8.74 0.63
N ALA A 92 5.93 -8.44 1.91
CA ALA A 92 4.64 -8.53 2.59
C ALA A 92 3.58 -7.63 1.94
N LEU A 93 3.94 -6.39 1.58
CA LEU A 93 3.05 -5.46 0.87
C LEU A 93 2.64 -5.99 -0.50
N LEU A 94 3.57 -6.55 -1.28
CA LEU A 94 3.29 -7.12 -2.60
C LEU A 94 2.33 -8.29 -2.50
N VAL A 95 2.57 -9.22 -1.57
CA VAL A 95 1.68 -10.37 -1.33
C VAL A 95 0.30 -9.89 -0.87
N THR A 96 0.26 -8.92 0.03
CA THR A 96 -1.00 -8.35 0.52
C THR A 96 -1.78 -7.69 -0.61
N SER A 97 -1.13 -6.91 -1.48
CA SER A 97 -1.80 -6.17 -2.55
C SER A 97 -2.52 -7.06 -3.56
N LEU A 98 -1.99 -8.25 -3.83
CA LEU A 98 -2.59 -9.21 -4.78
C LEU A 98 -3.90 -9.81 -4.24
N ALA A 99 -4.01 -10.07 -2.94
CA ALA A 99 -5.15 -10.74 -2.33
C ALA A 99 -6.10 -9.77 -1.61
N LEU A 100 -5.66 -8.54 -1.34
CA LEU A 100 -6.31 -7.62 -0.44
C LEU A 100 -7.69 -7.19 -0.92
N MET A 101 -7.76 -6.55 -2.08
CA MET A 101 -8.99 -5.91 -2.54
C MET A 101 -10.11 -6.90 -2.87
N PRO A 102 -9.89 -8.03 -3.57
CA PRO A 102 -10.94 -9.02 -3.77
C PRO A 102 -11.48 -9.58 -2.44
N SER A 103 -10.59 -9.86 -1.48
CA SER A 103 -10.98 -10.39 -0.16
C SER A 103 -11.79 -9.38 0.64
N ILE A 104 -11.42 -8.11 0.61
CA ILE A 104 -12.12 -7.02 1.31
C ILE A 104 -13.48 -6.77 0.66
N VAL A 105 -13.54 -6.63 -0.66
CA VAL A 105 -14.78 -6.34 -1.37
C VAL A 105 -15.79 -7.46 -1.15
N THR A 106 -15.37 -8.72 -1.27
CA THR A 106 -16.22 -9.88 -0.97
C THR A 106 -16.72 -9.88 0.48
N PHE A 107 -15.86 -9.54 1.44
CA PHE A 107 -16.24 -9.46 2.85
C PHE A 107 -17.25 -8.35 3.12
N VAL A 108 -17.02 -7.16 2.63
CA VAL A 108 -17.89 -5.99 2.81
C VAL A 108 -19.24 -6.21 2.11
N ALA A 109 -19.20 -6.72 0.87
CA ALA A 109 -20.42 -7.02 0.11
C ALA A 109 -21.29 -8.06 0.82
N GLY A 110 -20.72 -9.17 1.23
CA GLY A 110 -21.47 -10.24 1.91
C GLY A 110 -22.04 -9.83 3.27
N ARG A 111 -21.39 -8.86 3.96
CA ARG A 111 -21.82 -8.40 5.28
C ARG A 111 -22.85 -7.27 5.25
N ASP A 112 -22.55 -6.22 4.50
CA ASP A 112 -23.32 -4.96 4.56
C ASP A 112 -24.13 -4.69 3.28
N TYR A 113 -23.86 -5.43 2.18
CA TYR A 113 -24.52 -5.26 0.89
C TYR A 113 -24.93 -6.60 0.23
N PRO A 114 -25.57 -7.55 0.95
CA PRO A 114 -25.82 -8.90 0.43
C PRO A 114 -26.76 -8.94 -0.80
N ALA A 115 -27.60 -7.92 -0.97
CA ALA A 115 -28.50 -7.80 -2.12
C ALA A 115 -27.87 -7.11 -3.33
N LEU A 116 -26.58 -6.67 -3.24
CA LEU A 116 -25.94 -5.96 -4.33
C LEU A 116 -25.38 -6.95 -5.35
N GLU A 117 -25.92 -6.93 -6.58
CA GLU A 117 -25.46 -7.81 -7.65
C GLU A 117 -24.05 -7.51 -8.11
N CYS A 118 -23.27 -8.58 -8.38
CA CYS A 118 -21.93 -8.51 -8.96
C CYS A 118 -22.07 -8.43 -10.51
N ARG A 119 -21.81 -7.26 -11.11
CA ARG A 119 -21.89 -7.06 -12.56
C ARG A 119 -20.56 -7.14 -13.29
N ARG A 120 -19.44 -7.23 -12.56
CA ARG A 120 -18.07 -7.47 -13.06
C ARG A 120 -17.67 -6.60 -14.26
N GLY A 121 -17.89 -5.30 -14.17
CA GLY A 121 -17.51 -4.34 -15.22
C GLY A 121 -16.01 -4.04 -15.30
N GLY A 122 -15.24 -4.40 -14.27
CA GLY A 122 -13.79 -4.39 -14.28
C GLY A 122 -13.20 -5.76 -14.57
N THR A 123 -11.91 -5.77 -14.97
CA THR A 123 -11.15 -7.00 -15.22
C THR A 123 -9.82 -6.95 -14.46
N VAL A 124 -9.24 -8.12 -14.17
CA VAL A 124 -7.90 -8.22 -13.56
C VAL A 124 -6.87 -7.51 -14.43
N VAL A 125 -6.93 -7.69 -15.75
CA VAL A 125 -6.05 -6.97 -16.69
C VAL A 125 -6.25 -5.47 -16.60
N GLY A 126 -7.50 -5.02 -16.47
CA GLY A 126 -7.84 -3.60 -16.29
C GLY A 126 -7.28 -3.04 -14.97
N SER A 127 -7.33 -3.80 -13.86
CA SER A 127 -6.73 -3.43 -12.59
C SER A 127 -5.21 -3.29 -12.70
N VAL A 128 -4.54 -4.30 -13.27
CA VAL A 128 -3.09 -4.28 -13.48
C VAL A 128 -2.67 -3.12 -14.38
N THR A 129 -3.36 -2.91 -15.50
CA THR A 129 -3.06 -1.80 -16.43
C THR A 129 -3.27 -0.44 -15.78
N ASN A 130 -4.39 -0.27 -15.05
CA ASN A 130 -4.64 0.94 -14.29
C ASN A 130 -3.56 1.18 -13.22
N GLY A 131 -3.13 0.12 -12.53
CA GLY A 131 -2.07 0.16 -11.53
C GLY A 131 -0.72 0.56 -12.12
N VAL A 132 -0.30 -0.10 -13.21
CA VAL A 132 0.97 0.21 -13.88
C VAL A 132 0.99 1.66 -14.37
N TRP A 133 -0.07 2.12 -15.06
CA TRP A 133 -0.16 3.50 -15.51
C TRP A 133 -0.17 4.50 -14.36
N ALA A 134 -0.92 4.22 -13.30
CA ALA A 134 -0.94 5.07 -12.12
C ALA A 134 0.43 5.18 -11.46
N LEU A 135 1.15 4.04 -11.35
CA LEU A 135 2.49 4.01 -10.77
C LEU A 135 3.52 4.76 -11.62
N LEU A 136 3.49 4.58 -12.94
CA LEU A 136 4.39 5.30 -13.85
C LEU A 136 4.18 6.82 -13.77
N LEU A 137 2.93 7.26 -13.78
CA LEU A 137 2.60 8.70 -13.64
C LEU A 137 2.97 9.21 -12.25
N TYR A 138 2.79 8.40 -11.20
CA TYR A 138 3.20 8.75 -9.85
C TYR A 138 4.71 8.95 -9.75
N ILE A 139 5.50 8.01 -10.28
CA ILE A 139 6.97 8.11 -10.28
C ILE A 139 7.42 9.36 -11.05
N LEU A 140 6.85 9.59 -12.24
CA LEU A 140 7.16 10.78 -13.03
C LEU A 140 6.83 12.07 -12.26
N ALA A 141 5.64 12.16 -11.70
CA ALA A 141 5.22 13.32 -10.91
C ALA A 141 6.08 13.48 -9.65
N TRP A 142 6.47 12.37 -9.00
CA TRP A 142 7.36 12.40 -7.85
C TRP A 142 8.75 12.98 -8.22
N VAL A 143 9.33 12.55 -9.35
CA VAL A 143 10.59 13.08 -9.84
C VAL A 143 10.47 14.58 -10.17
N VAL A 144 9.39 14.99 -10.83
CA VAL A 144 9.13 16.42 -11.15
C VAL A 144 8.97 17.27 -9.88
N THR A 145 8.45 16.70 -8.81
CA THR A 145 8.25 17.41 -7.53
C THR A 145 9.48 17.40 -6.62
N LEU A 146 10.57 16.69 -6.97
CA LEU A 146 11.81 16.67 -6.17
C LEU A 146 12.34 18.08 -5.80
N PRO A 147 12.36 19.09 -6.70
CA PRO A 147 12.81 20.42 -6.34
C PRO A 147 11.98 21.09 -5.23
N LEU A 148 10.71 20.69 -5.05
CA LEU A 148 9.84 21.23 -3.99
C LEU A 148 10.32 20.83 -2.59
N TRP A 149 11.14 19.77 -2.48
CA TRP A 149 11.74 19.35 -1.21
C TRP A 149 12.82 20.29 -0.68
N LEU A 150 13.27 21.26 -1.49
CA LEU A 150 14.09 22.39 -1.01
C LEU A 150 13.31 23.20 0.05
N PHE A 151 11.98 23.15 0.00
CA PHE A 151 11.09 23.69 1.02
C PHE A 151 10.32 22.53 1.63
N ALA A 152 10.83 21.94 2.72
CA ALA A 152 10.30 20.72 3.30
C ALA A 152 8.75 20.68 3.48
N PRO A 153 8.07 21.75 3.96
CA PRO A 153 6.60 21.76 4.04
C PRO A 153 5.91 21.62 2.67
N VAL A 154 6.47 22.23 1.63
CA VAL A 154 5.91 22.18 0.25
C VAL A 154 6.11 20.79 -0.34
N GLY A 155 7.33 20.23 -0.20
CA GLY A 155 7.63 18.86 -0.62
C GLY A 155 6.74 17.82 0.07
N PHE A 156 6.49 18.00 1.36
CA PHE A 156 5.58 17.15 2.13
C PHE A 156 4.13 17.23 1.59
N LEU A 157 3.60 18.42 1.35
CA LEU A 157 2.26 18.61 0.78
C LEU A 157 2.15 18.03 -0.63
N ALA A 158 3.17 18.20 -1.45
CA ALA A 158 3.22 17.60 -2.78
C ALA A 158 3.18 16.07 -2.71
N SER A 159 3.97 15.47 -1.82
CA SER A 159 3.96 14.01 -1.61
C SER A 159 2.61 13.50 -1.09
N LEU A 160 1.97 14.22 -0.17
CA LEU A 160 0.64 13.89 0.32
C LEU A 160 -0.39 13.95 -0.80
N ALA A 161 -0.34 14.98 -1.67
CA ALA A 161 -1.22 15.10 -2.82
C ALA A 161 -1.03 13.97 -3.82
N LEU A 162 0.22 13.60 -4.12
CA LEU A 162 0.55 12.49 -5.01
C LEU A 162 0.08 11.14 -4.46
N ASN A 163 0.31 10.88 -3.16
CA ASN A 163 -0.19 9.68 -2.50
C ASN A 163 -1.73 9.62 -2.51
N THR A 164 -2.39 10.74 -2.24
CA THR A 164 -3.85 10.87 -2.31
C THR A 164 -4.36 10.51 -3.69
N TRP A 165 -3.74 11.03 -4.74
CA TRP A 165 -4.10 10.75 -6.13
C TRP A 165 -3.87 9.27 -6.49
N LEU A 166 -2.72 8.70 -6.11
CA LEU A 166 -2.39 7.30 -6.38
C LEU A 166 -3.37 6.35 -5.70
N ASN A 167 -3.58 6.53 -4.40
CA ASN A 167 -4.46 5.68 -3.61
C ASN A 167 -5.91 5.73 -4.11
N GLN A 168 -6.42 6.93 -4.42
CA GLN A 168 -7.74 7.08 -5.01
C GLN A 168 -7.86 6.29 -6.32
N ARG A 169 -6.85 6.37 -7.18
CA ARG A 169 -6.89 5.74 -8.50
C ARG A 169 -6.84 4.22 -8.42
N LEU A 170 -6.06 3.68 -7.49
CA LEU A 170 -5.92 2.23 -7.29
C LEU A 170 -7.14 1.66 -6.57
N PHE A 171 -7.39 2.10 -5.35
CA PHE A 171 -8.41 1.51 -4.49
C PHE A 171 -9.83 1.67 -5.03
N LEU A 172 -10.15 2.82 -5.64
CA LEU A 172 -11.50 3.03 -6.18
C LEU A 172 -11.78 2.10 -7.36
N TYR A 173 -10.81 1.91 -8.27
CA TYR A 173 -10.99 1.00 -9.39
C TYR A 173 -11.24 -0.43 -8.89
N ASP A 174 -10.38 -0.91 -8.00
CA ASP A 174 -10.45 -2.28 -7.50
C ASP A 174 -11.73 -2.52 -6.69
N ALA A 175 -12.15 -1.54 -5.88
CA ALA A 175 -13.40 -1.63 -5.11
C ALA A 175 -14.67 -1.68 -5.98
N LEU A 176 -14.64 -1.05 -7.15
CA LEU A 176 -15.78 -1.04 -8.08
C LEU A 176 -15.77 -2.21 -9.05
N SER A 177 -14.60 -2.80 -9.34
CA SER A 177 -14.38 -3.73 -10.46
C SER A 177 -15.29 -4.95 -10.46
N GLU A 178 -15.66 -5.48 -9.30
CA GLU A 178 -16.50 -6.69 -9.17
C GLU A 178 -18.00 -6.39 -9.20
N HIS A 179 -18.43 -5.26 -8.62
CA HIS A 179 -19.85 -4.98 -8.39
C HIS A 179 -20.45 -3.98 -9.37
N ALA A 180 -19.66 -3.02 -9.88
CA ALA A 180 -20.13 -2.08 -10.90
C ALA A 180 -20.07 -2.71 -12.30
N ASP A 181 -21.01 -2.34 -13.18
CA ASP A 181 -20.85 -2.62 -14.60
C ASP A 181 -19.88 -1.63 -15.28
N ALA A 182 -19.54 -1.85 -16.55
CA ALA A 182 -18.55 -1.01 -17.25
C ALA A 182 -19.00 0.45 -17.42
N GLY A 183 -20.29 0.73 -17.45
CA GLY A 183 -20.87 2.08 -17.49
C GLY A 183 -20.80 2.74 -16.12
N GLU A 184 -21.31 2.05 -15.10
CA GLU A 184 -21.25 2.47 -13.69
C GLU A 184 -19.82 2.73 -13.24
N LEU A 185 -18.88 1.84 -13.57
CA LEU A 185 -17.45 2.00 -13.25
C LEU A 185 -16.89 3.30 -13.82
N ARG A 186 -17.20 3.61 -15.08
CA ARG A 186 -16.74 4.85 -15.73
C ARG A 186 -17.39 6.08 -15.13
N ALA A 187 -18.70 6.05 -14.90
CA ALA A 187 -19.47 7.14 -14.31
C ALA A 187 -19.01 7.44 -12.89
N LEU A 188 -18.95 6.43 -12.01
CA LEU A 188 -18.55 6.59 -10.61
C LEU A 188 -17.12 7.07 -10.45
N ARG A 189 -16.19 6.66 -11.34
CA ARG A 189 -14.83 7.20 -11.35
C ARG A 189 -14.77 8.67 -11.76
N LYS A 190 -15.62 9.09 -12.71
CA LYS A 190 -15.69 10.48 -13.18
C LYS A 190 -16.42 11.38 -12.18
N GLU A 191 -17.52 10.91 -11.61
CA GLU A 191 -18.37 11.64 -10.67
C GLU A 191 -17.84 11.65 -9.23
N GLY A 192 -16.87 10.79 -8.91
CA GLY A 192 -16.31 10.66 -7.55
C GLY A 192 -15.77 11.97 -6.96
N GLY A 193 -15.33 12.87 -7.83
CA GLY A 193 -15.04 14.26 -7.51
C GLY A 193 -14.22 14.46 -6.23
N TRP A 194 -14.46 15.57 -5.55
CA TRP A 194 -13.76 15.96 -4.33
C TRP A 194 -13.96 14.98 -3.15
N GLN A 195 -15.09 14.25 -3.11
CA GLN A 195 -15.36 13.31 -2.01
C GLN A 195 -14.38 12.14 -1.97
N VAL A 196 -14.03 11.60 -3.14
CA VAL A 196 -13.05 10.50 -3.25
C VAL A 196 -11.66 11.00 -2.90
N TYR A 197 -11.31 12.22 -3.34
CA TYR A 197 -10.05 12.85 -2.96
C TYR A 197 -9.97 13.16 -1.46
N ALA A 198 -11.07 13.63 -0.86
CA ALA A 198 -11.14 13.88 0.58
C ALA A 198 -10.98 12.57 1.38
N LEU A 199 -11.68 11.49 0.96
CA LEU A 199 -11.52 10.17 1.58
C LEU A 199 -10.06 9.69 1.45
N SER A 200 -9.49 9.74 0.26
CA SER A 200 -8.12 9.32 0.01
C SER A 200 -7.10 10.15 0.77
N GLY A 201 -7.29 11.46 0.84
CA GLY A 201 -6.41 12.39 1.59
C GLY A 201 -6.41 12.09 3.09
N LEU A 202 -7.60 11.90 3.69
CA LEU A 202 -7.71 11.51 5.09
C LEU A 202 -7.02 10.18 5.38
N LEU A 203 -7.20 9.21 4.48
CA LEU A 203 -6.57 7.89 4.60
C LEU A 203 -5.05 7.96 4.40
N SER A 204 -4.56 8.82 3.51
CA SER A 204 -3.13 9.01 3.29
C SER A 204 -2.38 9.54 4.52
N LEU A 205 -3.07 10.23 5.45
CA LEU A 205 -2.50 10.66 6.71
C LEU A 205 -2.13 9.49 7.64
N LEU A 206 -2.73 8.32 7.46
CA LEU A 206 -2.39 7.11 8.24
C LEU A 206 -0.93 6.69 8.05
N HIS A 207 -0.35 6.98 6.87
CA HIS A 207 1.03 6.65 6.57
C HIS A 207 2.05 7.46 7.40
N LEU A 208 1.61 8.55 8.03
CA LEU A 208 2.45 9.39 8.89
C LEU A 208 2.73 8.74 10.26
N VAL A 209 1.90 7.79 10.67
CA VAL A 209 2.05 7.09 11.95
C VAL A 209 2.59 5.68 11.68
N PRO A 210 3.83 5.36 12.09
CA PRO A 210 4.49 4.10 11.71
C PRO A 210 3.67 2.84 12.03
N VAL A 211 3.02 2.79 13.19
CA VAL A 211 2.20 1.63 13.59
C VAL A 211 0.92 1.53 12.75
N LEU A 212 0.28 2.67 12.46
CA LEU A 212 -0.93 2.73 11.63
C LEU A 212 -0.61 2.43 10.16
N ASN A 213 0.60 2.76 9.71
CA ASN A 213 1.06 2.46 8.35
C ASN A 213 1.01 0.96 8.04
N LEU A 214 1.25 0.10 9.03
CA LEU A 214 1.14 -1.35 8.86
C LEU A 214 -0.30 -1.81 8.56
N LEU A 215 -1.28 -1.17 9.18
CA LEU A 215 -2.70 -1.46 9.01
C LEU A 215 -3.34 -0.65 7.87
N ALA A 216 -2.65 0.40 7.40
CA ALA A 216 -3.16 1.35 6.42
C ALA A 216 -3.71 0.68 5.15
N PRO A 217 -3.02 -0.28 4.48
CA PRO A 217 -3.54 -0.89 3.27
C PRO A 217 -4.90 -1.57 3.47
N VAL A 218 -5.07 -2.32 4.58
CA VAL A 218 -6.34 -3.00 4.90
C VAL A 218 -7.42 -2.00 5.25
N TYR A 219 -7.11 -1.01 6.10
CA TYR A 219 -8.08 0.02 6.47
C TYR A 219 -8.51 0.86 5.27
N MET A 220 -7.59 1.22 4.39
CA MET A 220 -7.89 1.94 3.14
C MET A 220 -8.76 1.10 2.23
N GLY A 221 -8.43 -0.17 2.02
CA GLY A 221 -9.24 -1.10 1.24
C GLY A 221 -10.66 -1.22 1.77
N LEU A 222 -10.84 -1.37 3.09
CA LEU A 222 -12.15 -1.39 3.75
C LEU A 222 -12.92 -0.08 3.55
N ALA A 223 -12.28 1.06 3.75
CA ALA A 223 -12.92 2.36 3.59
C ALA A 223 -13.36 2.61 2.14
N PHE A 224 -12.50 2.30 1.17
CA PHE A 224 -12.85 2.38 -0.24
C PHE A 224 -13.92 1.34 -0.64
N GLY A 225 -13.86 0.12 -0.10
CA GLY A 225 -14.88 -0.91 -0.31
C GLY A 225 -16.25 -0.46 0.15
N HIS A 226 -16.37 0.00 1.41
CA HIS A 226 -17.62 0.54 1.92
C HIS A 226 -18.13 1.76 1.14
N TYR A 227 -17.24 2.69 0.80
CA TYR A 227 -17.60 3.88 0.02
C TYR A 227 -18.08 3.51 -1.39
N ALA A 228 -17.34 2.66 -2.09
CA ALA A 228 -17.66 2.28 -3.47
C ALA A 228 -18.98 1.50 -3.56
N LEU A 229 -19.19 0.50 -2.70
CA LEU A 229 -20.43 -0.29 -2.70
C LEU A 229 -21.64 0.54 -2.28
N ALA A 230 -21.48 1.49 -1.33
CA ALA A 230 -22.54 2.44 -0.99
C ALA A 230 -22.92 3.33 -2.20
N ARG A 231 -21.93 3.76 -2.99
CA ARG A 231 -22.14 4.56 -4.21
C ARG A 231 -22.87 3.76 -5.29
N VAL A 232 -22.43 2.50 -5.54
CA VAL A 232 -23.12 1.61 -6.51
C VAL A 232 -24.57 1.39 -6.09
N LYS A 233 -24.82 1.14 -4.80
CA LYS A 233 -26.19 0.98 -4.27
C LYS A 233 -27.02 2.26 -4.45
N ALA A 234 -26.44 3.43 -4.23
CA ALA A 234 -27.15 4.70 -4.37
C ALA A 234 -27.56 4.97 -5.83
N VAL A 235 -26.67 4.73 -6.79
CA VAL A 235 -26.96 4.90 -8.22
C VAL A 235 -28.08 3.94 -8.65
N ARG A 236 -28.01 2.67 -8.30
CA ARG A 236 -29.04 1.68 -8.64
C ARG A 236 -30.39 1.92 -7.94
N GLY A 237 -30.37 2.52 -6.75
CA GLY A 237 -31.58 2.88 -6.01
C GLY A 237 -32.24 4.17 -6.51
N SER A 238 -31.52 5.00 -7.28
CA SER A 238 -32.10 6.18 -7.96
C SER A 238 -32.71 5.85 -9.31
N ASP A 239 -32.36 4.68 -9.88
CA ASP A 239 -32.88 4.22 -11.19
C ASP A 239 -34.12 3.29 -11.06
N ALA A 240 -34.53 2.99 -9.81
CA ALA A 240 -35.67 2.17 -9.46
C ALA A 240 -36.86 3.04 -8.96
#